data_ebd8c09e47991a325545c7847b826ca3
#
_entry.id   ebd8c09e47991a325545c7847b826ca3
#
_cell.length_a   1.000
_cell.length_b   1.000
_cell.length_c   1.000
_cell.angle_alpha   90.00
_cell.angle_beta   90.00
_cell.angle_gamma   90.00
#
_symmetry.space_group_name_H-M   'P 1'
#
loop_
_entity.id
_entity.type
_entity.pdbx_description
1 polymer ?
#
loop_
_entity_poly.entity_id
_entity_poly.type
_entity_poly.pdbx_seq_one_letter_code
_entity_poly.pdbx_strand_id
1 'polypeptide(L)'
;GREEMEIKQTDDQSETQAQYGLGLFQLVKPYKQPRGIDSSKLDPKLEGVAKLTIKDFVDDQPTDLGKYGLDQPKQHFILKDETNTLDLLFGDSPDEESIYFKTADSDAVYTMEKSLTDFLDIKPMDIADKFALLVNIEDVDKVVLEGRGESHTLSMERHTEKAEKEGEKDKVVTT
;
A
#
# COMPACT_ATOMS: atom_id res chain seq x y z
N GLY A 1 15.61 -3.52 -16.66
CA GLY A 1 14.46 -4.35 -16.29
C GLY A 1 13.42 -3.48 -15.63
N ARG A 2 12.14 -3.74 -15.86
CA ARG A 2 11.07 -3.05 -15.15
C ARG A 2 11.17 -3.39 -13.66
N GLU A 3 11.04 -2.40 -12.82
CA GLU A 3 10.95 -2.60 -11.37
C GLU A 3 9.54 -3.11 -11.06
N GLU A 4 9.45 -4.33 -10.53
CA GLU A 4 8.18 -4.92 -10.14
C GLU A 4 7.86 -4.53 -8.71
N MET A 5 6.66 -4.02 -8.47
CA MET A 5 6.12 -3.76 -7.14
C MET A 5 4.98 -4.75 -6.85
N GLU A 6 5.02 -5.40 -5.71
CA GLU A 6 3.98 -6.32 -5.25
C GLU A 6 3.53 -5.94 -3.84
N ILE A 7 2.23 -5.73 -3.71
CA ILE A 7 1.56 -5.42 -2.44
C ILE A 7 0.64 -6.58 -2.10
N LYS A 8 0.67 -7.02 -0.85
CA LYS A 8 -0.24 -8.05 -0.32
C LYS A 8 -0.91 -7.56 0.94
N GLN A 9 -2.16 -7.95 1.12
CA GLN A 9 -2.84 -7.83 2.40
C GLN A 9 -2.23 -8.82 3.40
N THR A 10 -2.23 -8.46 4.67
CA THR A 10 -1.76 -9.31 5.77
C THR A 10 -2.79 -9.31 6.89
N ASP A 11 -2.91 -10.46 7.57
CA ASP A 11 -3.76 -10.62 8.75
C ASP A 11 -3.01 -10.30 10.06
N ASP A 12 -1.73 -9.95 9.97
CA ASP A 12 -0.80 -9.74 11.10
C ASP A 12 -0.79 -8.27 11.59
N GLN A 13 -1.94 -7.61 11.61
CA GLN A 13 -2.06 -6.25 12.09
C GLN A 13 -2.25 -6.20 13.60
N SER A 14 -1.32 -5.57 14.34
CA SER A 14 -1.50 -5.28 15.76
C SER A 14 -2.49 -4.10 15.96
N GLU A 15 -3.12 -4.02 17.15
CA GLU A 15 -4.01 -2.91 17.50
C GLU A 15 -3.31 -1.55 17.37
N THR A 16 -2.04 -1.48 17.79
CA THR A 16 -1.23 -0.27 17.70
C THR A 16 -0.99 0.13 16.23
N GLN A 17 -0.66 -0.84 15.37
CA GLN A 17 -0.50 -0.58 13.93
C GLN A 17 -1.81 -0.10 13.30
N ALA A 18 -2.94 -0.72 13.64
CA ALA A 18 -4.25 -0.34 13.13
C ALA A 18 -4.59 1.13 13.45
N GLN A 19 -4.27 1.58 14.65
CA GLN A 19 -4.50 2.96 15.10
C GLN A 19 -3.79 4.00 14.21
N TYR A 20 -2.65 3.64 13.63
CA TYR A 20 -1.87 4.50 12.74
C TYR A 20 -2.05 4.18 11.25
N GLY A 21 -3.02 3.32 10.89
CA GLY A 21 -3.25 2.92 9.50
C GLY A 21 -2.12 2.07 8.92
N LEU A 22 -1.42 1.32 9.77
CA LEU A 22 -0.29 0.47 9.40
C LEU A 22 -0.65 -1.01 9.52
N GLY A 23 0.15 -1.86 8.90
CA GLY A 23 0.08 -3.32 9.09
C GLY A 23 -1.03 -4.04 8.32
N LEU A 24 -1.92 -3.33 7.59
CA LEU A 24 -2.95 -3.98 6.76
C LEU A 24 -2.38 -4.53 5.46
N PHE A 25 -1.39 -3.84 4.90
CA PHE A 25 -0.73 -4.21 3.67
C PHE A 25 0.78 -4.30 3.85
N GLN A 26 1.40 -5.18 3.08
CA GLN A 26 2.84 -5.34 3.01
C GLN A 26 3.33 -5.19 1.58
N LEU A 27 4.44 -4.48 1.44
CA LEU A 27 5.19 -4.35 0.20
C LEU A 27 6.16 -5.55 0.11
N VAL A 28 5.84 -6.50 -0.75
CA VAL A 28 6.59 -7.76 -0.90
C VAL A 28 7.75 -7.59 -1.87
N LYS A 29 7.55 -6.85 -2.97
CA LYS A 29 8.59 -6.50 -3.92
C LYS A 29 8.71 -4.98 -4.03
N PRO A 30 9.92 -4.45 -4.29
CA PRO A 30 11.16 -5.12 -4.73
C PRO A 30 12.10 -5.57 -3.59
N TYR A 31 11.69 -5.49 -2.35
CA TYR A 31 12.57 -5.74 -1.21
C TYR A 31 12.73 -7.23 -0.90
N LYS A 32 13.88 -7.61 -0.34
CA LYS A 32 14.14 -9.00 0.08
C LYS A 32 13.28 -9.44 1.27
N GLN A 33 12.90 -8.49 2.11
CA GLN A 33 11.99 -8.71 3.24
C GLN A 33 10.77 -7.80 3.06
N PRO A 34 9.56 -8.32 3.32
CA PRO A 34 8.36 -7.51 3.28
C PRO A 34 8.48 -6.27 4.18
N ARG A 35 7.91 -5.15 3.75
CA ARG A 35 7.85 -3.90 4.51
C ARG A 35 6.42 -3.50 4.72
N GLY A 36 6.11 -2.95 5.88
CA GLY A 36 4.82 -2.34 6.15
C GLY A 36 4.49 -1.22 5.15
N ILE A 37 3.22 -1.01 4.94
CA ILE A 37 2.69 0.07 4.12
C ILE A 37 1.89 1.01 5.02
N ASP A 38 2.05 2.29 4.79
CA ASP A 38 1.22 3.36 5.34
C ASP A 38 -0.04 3.50 4.48
N SER A 39 -1.16 2.96 4.94
CA SER A 39 -2.43 2.97 4.21
C SER A 39 -2.90 4.38 3.89
N SER A 40 -2.60 5.37 4.75
CA SER A 40 -2.97 6.76 4.49
C SER A 40 -2.32 7.34 3.22
N LYS A 41 -1.23 6.74 2.76
CA LYS A 41 -0.54 7.10 1.50
C LYS A 41 -0.92 6.21 0.33
N LEU A 42 -1.30 4.95 0.59
CA LEU A 42 -1.70 4.00 -0.44
C LEU A 42 -3.15 4.25 -0.90
N ASP A 43 -4.08 4.40 0.04
CA ASP A 43 -5.51 4.47 -0.25
C ASP A 43 -5.88 5.57 -1.26
N PRO A 44 -5.38 6.82 -1.16
CA PRO A 44 -5.67 7.84 -2.15
C PRO A 44 -5.19 7.49 -3.56
N LYS A 45 -4.11 6.71 -3.66
CA LYS A 45 -3.57 6.26 -4.95
C LYS A 45 -4.43 5.15 -5.57
N LEU A 46 -5.04 4.31 -4.75
CA LEU A 46 -5.91 3.23 -5.21
C LEU A 46 -7.36 3.67 -5.46
N GLU A 47 -7.77 4.87 -5.02
CA GLU A 47 -9.12 5.38 -5.30
C GLU A 47 -9.46 5.40 -6.80
N GLY A 48 -8.48 5.68 -7.65
CA GLY A 48 -8.63 5.66 -9.10
C GLY A 48 -9.00 4.28 -9.63
N VAL A 49 -8.46 3.22 -9.01
CA VAL A 49 -8.70 1.83 -9.46
C VAL A 49 -10.17 1.43 -9.33
N ALA A 50 -10.85 1.89 -8.29
CA ALA A 50 -12.28 1.63 -8.10
C ALA A 50 -13.19 2.37 -9.10
N LYS A 51 -12.65 3.35 -9.81
CA LYS A 51 -13.35 4.23 -10.75
C LYS A 51 -12.88 4.04 -12.19
N LEU A 52 -12.08 3.00 -12.47
CA LEU A 52 -11.59 2.74 -13.82
C LEU A 52 -12.75 2.53 -14.80
N THR A 53 -12.81 3.38 -15.81
CA THR A 53 -13.83 3.35 -16.85
C THR A 53 -13.18 3.45 -18.22
N ILE A 54 -13.77 2.75 -19.17
CA ILE A 54 -13.42 2.93 -20.59
C ILE A 54 -13.91 4.31 -21.01
N LYS A 55 -13.02 5.12 -21.59
CA LYS A 55 -13.37 6.40 -22.23
C LYS A 55 -13.86 6.16 -23.65
N ASP A 56 -13.08 5.42 -24.43
CA ASP A 56 -13.42 5.09 -25.81
C ASP A 56 -13.05 3.63 -26.15
N PHE A 57 -13.87 3.02 -27.02
CA PHE A 57 -13.58 1.77 -27.70
C PHE A 57 -12.83 2.10 -28.99
N VAL A 58 -11.54 1.75 -29.07
CA VAL A 58 -10.66 2.20 -30.13
C VAL A 58 -10.58 1.22 -31.29
N ASP A 59 -10.33 -0.05 -30.99
CA ASP A 59 -10.17 -1.09 -32.00
C ASP A 59 -10.49 -2.46 -31.37
N ASP A 60 -11.52 -3.13 -31.87
CA ASP A 60 -11.96 -4.43 -31.34
C ASP A 60 -11.12 -5.60 -31.87
N GLN A 61 -10.46 -5.44 -33.02
CA GLN A 61 -9.64 -6.48 -33.64
C GLN A 61 -8.38 -5.87 -34.28
N PRO A 62 -7.47 -5.32 -33.47
CA PRO A 62 -6.28 -4.67 -33.98
C PRO A 62 -5.38 -5.66 -34.74
N THR A 63 -4.95 -5.27 -35.92
CA THR A 63 -3.95 -6.01 -36.73
C THR A 63 -2.52 -5.68 -36.29
N ASP A 64 -2.33 -4.60 -35.56
CA ASP A 64 -1.03 -4.09 -35.12
C ASP A 64 -1.17 -3.38 -33.78
N LEU A 65 -0.79 -4.07 -32.71
CA LEU A 65 -0.77 -3.51 -31.35
C LEU A 65 0.35 -2.49 -31.15
N GLY A 66 1.37 -2.48 -32.01
CA GLY A 66 2.47 -1.52 -31.96
C GLY A 66 2.03 -0.08 -32.16
N LYS A 67 0.93 0.16 -32.91
CA LYS A 67 0.33 1.49 -33.07
C LYS A 67 -0.08 2.13 -31.74
N TYR A 68 -0.40 1.31 -30.75
CA TYR A 68 -0.90 1.70 -29.44
C TYR A 68 0.15 1.55 -28.34
N GLY A 69 1.37 1.08 -28.71
CA GLY A 69 2.42 0.73 -27.74
C GLY A 69 2.07 -0.47 -26.88
N LEU A 70 1.14 -1.34 -27.32
CA LEU A 70 0.61 -2.50 -26.59
C LEU A 70 1.24 -3.82 -27.01
N ASP A 71 2.10 -3.84 -28.03
CA ASP A 71 3.00 -4.96 -28.36
C ASP A 71 4.13 -5.11 -27.31
N GLN A 72 4.56 -3.97 -26.74
CA GLN A 72 5.49 -3.88 -25.62
C GLN A 72 4.96 -2.91 -24.58
N PRO A 73 3.93 -3.31 -23.79
CA PRO A 73 3.26 -2.42 -22.87
C PRO A 73 4.23 -1.74 -21.91
N LYS A 74 4.07 -0.45 -21.69
CA LYS A 74 4.95 0.34 -20.81
C LYS A 74 4.75 0.00 -19.35
N GLN A 75 3.51 -0.28 -18.97
CA GLN A 75 3.10 -0.61 -17.61
C GLN A 75 2.13 -1.78 -17.63
N HIS A 76 2.17 -2.55 -16.58
CA HIS A 76 1.33 -3.73 -16.35
C HIS A 76 0.79 -3.65 -14.94
N PHE A 77 -0.52 -3.68 -14.79
CA PHE A 77 -1.20 -3.60 -13.52
C PHE A 77 -2.07 -4.83 -13.31
N ILE A 78 -1.89 -5.49 -12.17
CA ILE A 78 -2.68 -6.66 -11.79
C ILE A 78 -3.29 -6.39 -10.42
N LEU A 79 -4.61 -6.51 -10.34
CA LEU A 79 -5.35 -6.53 -9.08
C LEU A 79 -6.03 -7.88 -8.94
N LYS A 80 -5.83 -8.52 -7.79
CA LYS A 80 -6.42 -9.83 -7.48
C LYS A 80 -7.17 -9.77 -6.17
N ASP A 81 -8.36 -10.35 -6.16
CA ASP A 81 -9.06 -10.78 -4.97
C ASP A 81 -9.16 -12.32 -4.93
N GLU A 82 -9.97 -12.87 -4.04
CA GLU A 82 -10.15 -14.33 -3.90
C GLU A 82 -10.72 -15.00 -5.15
N THR A 83 -11.49 -14.30 -5.96
CA THR A 83 -12.28 -14.83 -7.06
C THR A 83 -11.98 -14.20 -8.41
N ASN A 84 -11.48 -12.95 -8.42
CA ASN A 84 -11.32 -12.17 -9.63
C ASN A 84 -9.86 -11.73 -9.84
N THR A 85 -9.51 -11.54 -11.10
CA THR A 85 -8.25 -10.92 -11.49
C THR A 85 -8.56 -9.85 -12.53
N LEU A 86 -8.16 -8.62 -12.24
CA LEU A 86 -8.09 -7.54 -13.21
C LEU A 86 -6.65 -7.43 -13.67
N ASP A 87 -6.41 -7.62 -14.94
CA ASP A 87 -5.07 -7.65 -15.54
C ASP A 87 -5.05 -6.69 -16.74
N LEU A 88 -4.37 -5.54 -16.59
CA LEU A 88 -4.37 -4.44 -17.52
C LEU A 88 -2.95 -4.14 -18.03
N LEU A 89 -2.86 -4.00 -19.34
CA LEU A 89 -1.64 -3.62 -20.05
C LEU A 89 -1.82 -2.22 -20.63
N PHE A 90 -0.89 -1.31 -20.29
CA PHE A 90 -0.92 0.09 -20.71
C PHE A 90 0.14 0.38 -21.77
N GLY A 91 -0.28 1.06 -22.81
CA GLY A 91 0.54 1.43 -23.96
C GLY A 91 0.93 2.90 -24.01
N ASP A 92 0.79 3.47 -25.20
CA ASP A 92 1.05 4.89 -25.46
C ASP A 92 -0.13 5.76 -25.08
N SER A 93 0.09 7.07 -25.07
CA SER A 93 -0.95 8.06 -24.88
C SER A 93 -1.26 8.71 -26.23
N PRO A 94 -2.52 8.65 -26.71
CA PRO A 94 -2.91 9.33 -27.93
C PRO A 94 -2.88 10.85 -27.79
N ASP A 95 -3.11 11.35 -26.59
CA ASP A 95 -3.16 12.76 -26.23
C ASP A 95 -2.70 12.99 -24.77
N GLU A 96 -2.85 14.21 -24.27
CA GLU A 96 -2.44 14.56 -22.89
C GLU A 96 -3.39 13.99 -21.82
N GLU A 97 -4.63 13.69 -22.17
CA GLU A 97 -5.70 13.28 -21.25
C GLU A 97 -5.96 11.78 -21.24
N SER A 98 -5.49 11.05 -22.25
CA SER A 98 -5.85 9.65 -22.49
C SER A 98 -4.65 8.73 -22.55
N ILE A 99 -4.86 7.46 -22.22
CA ILE A 99 -3.87 6.38 -22.35
C ILE A 99 -4.53 5.15 -22.97
N TYR A 100 -3.84 4.51 -23.91
CA TYR A 100 -4.27 3.22 -24.45
C TYR A 100 -4.06 2.11 -23.43
N PHE A 101 -5.05 1.22 -23.38
CA PHE A 101 -4.93 0.01 -22.59
C PHE A 101 -5.68 -1.15 -23.23
N LYS A 102 -5.36 -2.36 -22.77
CA LYS A 102 -6.10 -3.59 -23.05
C LYS A 102 -6.11 -4.47 -21.81
N THR A 103 -7.02 -5.44 -21.76
CA THR A 103 -6.94 -6.53 -20.79
C THR A 103 -5.96 -7.60 -21.28
N ALA A 104 -5.40 -8.40 -20.39
CA ALA A 104 -4.43 -9.43 -20.77
C ALA A 104 -5.06 -10.57 -21.58
N ASP A 105 -6.36 -10.81 -21.40
CA ASP A 105 -7.14 -11.87 -22.03
C ASP A 105 -7.78 -11.47 -23.38
N SER A 106 -7.63 -10.21 -23.80
CA SER A 106 -8.21 -9.69 -25.05
C SER A 106 -7.22 -8.78 -25.76
N ASP A 107 -7.30 -8.74 -27.10
CA ASP A 107 -6.52 -7.79 -27.89
C ASP A 107 -7.27 -6.50 -28.20
N ALA A 108 -8.55 -6.41 -27.86
CA ALA A 108 -9.31 -5.19 -28.04
C ALA A 108 -8.66 -4.01 -27.30
N VAL A 109 -8.56 -2.87 -27.98
CA VAL A 109 -7.89 -1.67 -27.50
C VAL A 109 -8.91 -0.62 -27.09
N TYR A 110 -8.66 -0.07 -25.92
CA TYR A 110 -9.48 0.97 -25.30
C TYR A 110 -8.63 2.18 -24.93
N THR A 111 -9.30 3.29 -24.61
CA THR A 111 -8.68 4.37 -23.84
C THR A 111 -9.34 4.56 -22.49
N MET A 112 -8.59 5.09 -21.55
CA MET A 112 -9.10 5.64 -20.30
C MET A 112 -8.49 7.01 -20.02
N GLU A 113 -9.08 7.73 -19.06
CA GLU A 113 -8.53 9.00 -18.62
C GLU A 113 -7.25 8.80 -17.82
N LYS A 114 -6.21 9.55 -18.17
CA LYS A 114 -4.93 9.54 -17.45
C LYS A 114 -5.06 9.95 -15.99
N SER A 115 -6.00 10.83 -15.68
CA SER A 115 -6.29 11.24 -14.29
C SER A 115 -6.69 10.09 -13.38
N LEU A 116 -7.13 8.97 -13.94
CA LEU A 116 -7.49 7.76 -13.20
C LEU A 116 -6.30 6.79 -13.03
N THR A 117 -5.14 7.09 -13.59
CA THR A 117 -3.99 6.16 -13.64
C THR A 117 -2.85 6.51 -12.69
N ASP A 118 -3.07 7.38 -11.72
CA ASP A 118 -2.07 7.79 -10.71
C ASP A 118 -1.45 6.62 -9.93
N PHE A 119 -2.16 5.49 -9.85
CA PHE A 119 -1.66 4.26 -9.24
C PHE A 119 -0.49 3.63 -10.02
N LEU A 120 -0.34 3.94 -11.31
CA LEU A 120 0.76 3.43 -12.13
C LEU A 120 2.11 4.10 -11.80
N ASP A 121 2.08 5.26 -11.17
CA ASP A 121 3.27 6.05 -10.81
C ASP A 121 3.70 5.87 -9.35
N ILE A 122 3.05 4.95 -8.61
CA ILE A 122 3.40 4.67 -7.21
C ILE A 122 4.83 4.12 -7.15
N LYS A 123 5.65 4.74 -6.30
CA LYS A 123 6.99 4.23 -5.97
C LYS A 123 6.97 3.54 -4.61
N PRO A 124 7.69 2.44 -4.44
CA PRO A 124 7.73 1.69 -3.17
C PRO A 124 7.99 2.56 -1.94
N MET A 125 8.91 3.53 -2.04
CA MET A 125 9.28 4.40 -0.93
C MET A 125 8.26 5.49 -0.60
N ASP A 126 7.31 5.76 -1.50
CA ASP A 126 6.27 6.76 -1.26
C ASP A 126 5.19 6.24 -0.31
N ILE A 127 4.94 4.93 -0.36
CA ILE A 127 3.90 4.24 0.41
C ILE A 127 4.46 3.41 1.58
N ALA A 128 5.77 3.14 1.60
CA ALA A 128 6.37 2.34 2.66
C ALA A 128 6.19 3.01 4.03
N ASP A 129 5.85 2.18 5.02
CA ASP A 129 5.97 2.54 6.42
C ASP A 129 7.44 2.83 6.76
N LYS A 130 7.67 3.97 7.40
CA LYS A 130 9.01 4.46 7.77
C LYS A 130 9.31 4.37 9.26
N PHE A 131 8.39 3.82 10.03
CA PHE A 131 8.67 3.54 11.44
C PHE A 131 9.71 2.43 11.57
N ALA A 132 10.76 2.68 12.31
CA ALA A 132 11.73 1.63 12.64
C ALA A 132 11.11 0.58 13.58
N LEU A 133 10.27 1.06 14.50
CA LEU A 133 9.50 0.26 15.45
C LEU A 133 8.32 1.12 15.91
N LEU A 134 7.12 0.56 15.92
CA LEU A 134 5.95 1.16 16.53
C LEU A 134 5.62 0.37 17.80
N VAL A 135 5.79 1.02 18.94
CA VAL A 135 5.47 0.46 20.26
C VAL A 135 4.46 1.35 20.95
N ASN A 136 3.49 0.74 21.60
CA ASN A 136 2.68 1.44 22.55
C ASN A 136 3.53 1.70 23.80
N ILE A 137 3.72 2.97 24.16
CA ILE A 137 4.50 3.34 25.35
C ILE A 137 3.93 2.78 26.65
N GLU A 138 2.63 2.51 26.66
CA GLU A 138 1.96 1.90 27.82
C GLU A 138 2.36 0.44 28.03
N ASP A 139 2.90 -0.23 27.00
CA ASP A 139 3.35 -1.62 27.06
C ASP A 139 4.86 -1.75 27.31
N VAL A 140 5.58 -0.61 27.40
CA VAL A 140 7.03 -0.61 27.62
C VAL A 140 7.34 -0.78 29.11
N ASP A 141 8.03 -1.84 29.47
CA ASP A 141 8.44 -2.11 30.84
C ASP A 141 9.87 -1.64 31.14
N LYS A 142 10.71 -1.59 30.11
CA LYS A 142 12.13 -1.30 30.28
C LYS A 142 12.71 -0.63 29.04
N VAL A 143 13.51 0.40 29.26
CA VAL A 143 14.34 1.02 28.22
C VAL A 143 15.82 0.93 28.66
N VAL A 144 16.66 0.41 27.77
CA VAL A 144 18.12 0.35 27.97
C VAL A 144 18.80 1.19 26.92
N LEU A 145 19.62 2.13 27.37
CA LEU A 145 20.43 2.99 26.50
C LEU A 145 21.90 2.65 26.72
N GLU A 146 22.55 2.13 25.71
CA GLU A 146 23.99 1.80 25.74
C GLU A 146 24.75 2.60 24.70
N GLY A 147 25.81 3.24 25.11
CA GLY A 147 26.65 4.01 24.22
C GLY A 147 27.86 4.65 24.91
N ARG A 148 28.93 4.85 24.17
CA ARG A 148 30.17 5.49 24.63
C ARG A 148 30.77 4.91 25.93
N GLY A 149 30.52 3.63 26.20
CA GLY A 149 31.01 2.94 27.39
C GLY A 149 30.12 3.12 28.63
N GLU A 150 28.95 3.74 28.48
CA GLU A 150 27.95 3.91 29.54
C GLU A 150 26.67 3.15 29.18
N SER A 151 25.99 2.66 30.21
CA SER A 151 24.68 2.00 30.08
C SER A 151 23.72 2.60 31.09
N HIS A 152 22.55 3.00 30.61
CA HIS A 152 21.47 3.53 31.43
C HIS A 152 20.24 2.67 31.26
N THR A 153 19.63 2.25 32.37
CA THR A 153 18.40 1.47 32.36
C THR A 153 17.30 2.26 33.06
N LEU A 154 16.17 2.41 32.37
CA LEU A 154 14.93 2.96 32.91
C LEU A 154 13.94 1.78 33.01
N SER A 155 13.40 1.54 34.18
CA SER A 155 12.33 0.55 34.40
C SER A 155 11.06 1.30 34.76
N MET A 156 9.95 0.90 34.18
CA MET A 156 8.64 1.48 34.44
C MET A 156 7.85 0.56 35.35
N GLU A 157 7.33 1.10 36.46
CA GLU A 157 6.42 0.38 37.34
C GLU A 157 5.00 0.81 37.06
N ARG A 158 4.10 -0.16 36.88
CA ARG A 158 2.68 0.09 36.66
C ARG A 158 1.88 -0.31 37.89
N HIS A 159 1.07 0.63 38.35
CA HIS A 159 0.12 0.40 39.42
C HIS A 159 -1.29 0.55 38.88
N THR A 160 -2.17 -0.38 39.23
CA THR A 160 -3.59 -0.28 38.88
C THR A 160 -4.31 0.42 40.03
N GLU A 161 -4.77 1.62 39.79
CA GLU A 161 -5.68 2.31 40.68
C GLU A 161 -7.11 1.87 40.38
N LYS A 162 -7.79 1.34 41.40
CA LYS A 162 -9.19 0.92 41.28
C LYS A 162 -10.09 2.13 41.08
N ALA A 163 -11.03 2.01 40.18
CA ALA A 163 -12.03 3.04 39.96
C ALA A 163 -12.82 3.30 41.27
N GLU A 164 -12.96 4.59 41.64
CA GLU A 164 -13.71 4.99 42.84
C GLU A 164 -15.23 4.92 42.65
N LYS A 165 -15.70 4.79 41.43
CA LYS A 165 -17.14 4.75 41.08
C LYS A 165 -17.51 3.49 40.33
N GLU A 166 -18.66 2.93 40.67
CA GLU A 166 -19.25 1.78 39.98
C GLU A 166 -19.55 2.14 38.51
N GLY A 167 -18.86 1.43 37.58
CA GLY A 167 -18.97 1.63 36.13
C GLY A 167 -17.79 2.36 35.46
N GLU A 168 -16.83 2.86 36.21
CA GLU A 168 -15.54 3.36 35.67
C GLU A 168 -14.53 2.23 35.54
N LYS A 169 -13.66 2.31 34.54
CA LYS A 169 -12.56 1.35 34.35
C LYS A 169 -11.38 1.71 35.28
N ASP A 170 -10.72 0.69 35.81
CA ASP A 170 -9.47 0.87 36.57
C ASP A 170 -8.43 1.61 35.72
N LYS A 171 -7.70 2.51 36.34
CA LYS A 171 -6.68 3.32 35.67
C LYS A 171 -5.29 2.73 35.95
N VAL A 172 -4.54 2.49 34.89
CA VAL A 172 -3.13 2.12 35.00
C VAL A 172 -2.29 3.40 35.09
N VAL A 173 -1.52 3.53 36.16
CA VAL A 173 -0.59 4.63 36.38
C VAL A 173 0.83 4.08 36.26
N THR A 174 1.65 4.73 35.42
CA THR A 174 3.06 4.38 35.22
C THR A 174 3.94 5.40 35.92
N THR A 175 4.90 4.93 36.70
CA THR A 175 5.94 5.73 37.38
C THR A 175 7.32 5.30 36.95
#